data_a9f7eed6168fcdd8c3936ddc7abd1ea0
#
_entry.id   a9f7eed6168fcdd8c3936ddc7abd1ea0
#
_cell.length_a   1.000
_cell.length_b   1.000
_cell.length_c   1.000
_cell.angle_alpha   90.00
_cell.angle_beta   90.00
_cell.angle_gamma   90.00
#
_symmetry.space_group_name_H-M   'P 1'
#
loop_
_entity.id
_entity.type
_entity.pdbx_description
1 polymer ?
#
loop_
_entity_poly.entity_id
_entity_poly.type
_entity_poly.pdbx_seq_one_letter_code
_entity_poly.pdbx_strand_id
1 'polypeptide(L)'
;MHKGVDIFAKKGTRINSATVGLVLCTGELGKGGKYVLILGPKWRVHYYAHLDEIRTSAFSLVTKSTEIGTVGNTGNAKTTPPHLHYSISTIIPYPWRIDDAPLGWQKMFYLNPIDYLNKQKNK
;
A
#
# COMPACT_ATOMS: atom_id res chain seq x y z
N MET A 1 -10.98 10.06 7.26
CA MET A 1 -10.63 10.71 5.99
C MET A 1 -9.44 10.04 5.34
N HIS A 2 -9.55 9.78 4.08
CA HIS A 2 -8.48 9.14 3.32
C HIS A 2 -7.35 10.13 3.03
N LYS A 3 -6.11 9.69 3.20
CA LYS A 3 -4.94 10.53 3.04
C LYS A 3 -3.94 9.96 2.04
N GLY A 4 -4.42 9.44 0.96
CA GLY A 4 -3.54 9.05 -0.12
C GLY A 4 -3.20 10.22 -1.01
N VAL A 5 -2.24 10.00 -1.88
CA VAL A 5 -1.81 10.96 -2.89
C VAL A 5 -2.00 10.31 -4.24
N ASP A 6 -2.57 11.05 -5.19
CA ASP A 6 -2.66 10.58 -6.56
C ASP A 6 -1.56 11.26 -7.37
N ILE A 7 -0.70 10.44 -7.95
CA ILE A 7 0.43 10.91 -8.76
C ILE A 7 0.14 10.56 -10.20
N PHE A 8 -0.17 11.56 -11.00
CA PHE A 8 -0.53 11.34 -12.39
C PHE A 8 0.72 11.23 -13.25
N ALA A 9 0.76 10.18 -14.05
CA ALA A 9 1.87 9.92 -14.94
C ALA A 9 1.39 9.07 -16.10
N LYS A 10 2.19 9.00 -17.14
CA LYS A 10 1.85 8.21 -18.29
C LYS A 10 1.77 6.72 -17.93
N LYS A 11 0.79 6.03 -18.49
CA LYS A 11 0.66 4.58 -18.30
C LYS A 11 1.97 3.90 -18.68
N GLY A 12 2.43 3.00 -17.82
CA GLY A 12 3.69 2.30 -18.04
C GLY A 12 4.89 2.96 -17.39
N THR A 13 4.71 4.16 -16.79
CA THR A 13 5.81 4.81 -16.08
C THR A 13 6.25 3.94 -14.91
N ARG A 14 7.56 3.76 -14.75
CA ARG A 14 8.10 2.93 -13.68
C ARG A 14 7.79 3.51 -12.31
N ILE A 15 7.47 2.62 -11.39
CA ILE A 15 7.28 2.98 -9.99
C ILE A 15 8.35 2.26 -9.19
N ASN A 16 9.20 3.03 -8.54
CA ASN A 16 10.17 2.48 -7.60
C ASN A 16 9.59 2.54 -6.20
N SER A 17 10.03 1.61 -5.34
CA SER A 17 9.61 1.66 -3.95
C SER A 17 10.05 2.99 -3.33
N ALA A 18 9.17 3.57 -2.53
CA ALA A 18 9.49 4.81 -1.81
C ALA A 18 10.31 4.55 -0.55
N THR A 19 10.53 3.29 -0.21
CA THR A 19 11.19 2.92 1.04
C THR A 19 11.95 1.62 0.87
N VAL A 20 12.92 1.40 1.75
CA VAL A 20 13.44 0.05 1.97
C VAL A 20 12.37 -0.72 2.73
N GLY A 21 12.20 -1.99 2.43
CA GLY A 21 11.17 -2.74 3.14
C GLY A 21 10.97 -4.13 2.60
N LEU A 22 9.90 -4.74 3.10
CA LEU A 22 9.49 -6.09 2.72
C LEU A 22 8.13 -6.02 2.06
N VAL A 23 8.01 -6.62 0.88
CA VAL A 23 6.71 -6.72 0.22
C VAL A 23 5.83 -7.68 1.01
N LEU A 24 4.72 -7.18 1.51
CA LEU A 24 3.78 -7.99 2.28
C LEU A 24 2.89 -8.81 1.36
N CYS A 25 2.34 -8.17 0.34
CA CYS A 25 1.51 -8.86 -0.63
C CYS A 25 1.33 -8.01 -1.87
N THR A 26 0.94 -8.66 -2.93
CA THR A 26 0.57 -8.03 -4.20
C THR A 26 -0.70 -8.71 -4.69
N GLY A 27 -1.43 -8.03 -5.55
CA GLY A 27 -2.63 -8.64 -6.08
C GLY A 27 -3.49 -7.66 -6.84
N GLU A 28 -4.73 -8.09 -7.07
CA GLU A 28 -5.71 -7.25 -7.74
C GLU A 28 -7.01 -7.34 -6.95
N LEU A 29 -7.48 -6.19 -6.47
CA LEU A 29 -8.68 -6.12 -5.65
C LEU A 29 -9.56 -4.96 -6.10
N GLY A 30 -10.79 -5.26 -6.45
CA GLY A 30 -11.88 -4.31 -6.63
C GLY A 30 -11.48 -2.89 -7.00
N LYS A 31 -11.70 -1.96 -6.08
CA LYS A 31 -11.51 -0.53 -6.35
C LYS A 31 -10.05 -0.13 -6.54
N GLY A 32 -9.13 -0.80 -5.86
CA GLY A 32 -7.71 -0.47 -5.98
C GLY A 32 -7.05 -1.02 -7.22
N GLY A 33 -7.69 -1.99 -7.88
CA GLY A 33 -7.08 -2.67 -9.01
C GLY A 33 -5.83 -3.42 -8.59
N LYS A 34 -4.80 -3.36 -9.41
CA LYS A 34 -3.52 -4.01 -9.08
C LYS A 34 -2.79 -3.19 -8.05
N TYR A 35 -2.28 -3.86 -7.01
CA TYR A 35 -1.69 -3.16 -5.88
C TYR A 35 -0.46 -3.89 -5.33
N VAL A 36 0.34 -3.14 -4.59
CA VAL A 36 1.50 -3.65 -3.85
C VAL A 36 1.47 -3.04 -2.46
N LEU A 37 1.69 -3.87 -1.44
CA LEU A 37 1.85 -3.43 -0.06
C LEU A 37 3.27 -3.72 0.40
N ILE A 38 3.94 -2.71 0.94
CA ILE A 38 5.32 -2.83 1.41
C ILE A 38 5.40 -2.37 2.85
N LEU A 39 5.96 -3.21 3.71
CA LEU A 39 6.21 -2.86 5.09
C LEU A 39 7.59 -2.20 5.19
N GLY A 40 7.61 -0.93 5.54
CA GLY A 40 8.83 -0.17 5.71
C GLY A 40 9.17 0.08 7.17
N PRO A 41 10.17 0.93 7.44
CA PRO A 41 10.60 1.24 8.80
C PRO A 41 9.47 1.82 9.63
N LYS A 42 9.54 1.62 10.94
CA LYS A 42 8.60 2.13 11.93
C LYS A 42 7.19 1.55 11.74
N TRP A 43 7.11 0.33 11.20
CA TRP A 43 5.85 -0.38 11.01
C TRP A 43 4.90 0.37 10.08
N ARG A 44 5.42 1.10 9.13
CA ARG A 44 4.61 1.81 8.14
C ARG A 44 4.40 0.93 6.92
N VAL A 45 3.14 0.84 6.51
CA VAL A 45 2.78 0.09 5.30
C VAL A 45 2.54 1.09 4.19
N HIS A 46 3.25 0.88 3.09
CA HIS A 46 3.14 1.71 1.89
C HIS A 46 2.26 0.98 0.89
N TYR A 47 1.20 1.61 0.49
CA TYR A 47 0.21 1.03 -0.42
C TYR A 47 0.28 1.72 -1.77
N TYR A 48 0.45 0.93 -2.82
CA TYR A 48 0.53 1.40 -4.20
C TYR A 48 -0.61 0.77 -4.97
N ALA A 49 -1.46 1.57 -5.61
CA ALA A 49 -2.66 1.05 -6.27
C ALA A 49 -2.81 1.58 -7.69
N HIS A 50 -3.73 0.97 -8.43
CA HIS A 50 -4.04 1.28 -9.82
C HIS A 50 -2.88 0.99 -10.77
N LEU A 51 -2.05 0.01 -10.43
CA LEU A 51 -0.89 -0.33 -11.24
C LEU A 51 -1.31 -0.98 -12.55
N ASP A 52 -0.48 -0.80 -13.59
CA ASP A 52 -0.64 -1.50 -14.85
C ASP A 52 -0.02 -2.90 -14.75
N GLU A 53 1.22 -2.95 -14.29
CA GLU A 53 1.91 -4.21 -14.07
C GLU A 53 2.51 -4.23 -12.67
N ILE A 54 2.51 -5.41 -12.06
CA ILE A 54 3.17 -5.65 -10.78
C ILE A 54 4.49 -6.32 -11.10
N ARG A 55 5.60 -5.74 -10.63
CA ARG A 55 6.94 -6.24 -10.95
C ARG A 55 7.69 -6.72 -9.72
N THR A 56 6.97 -7.03 -8.66
CA THR A 56 7.55 -7.60 -7.47
C THR A 56 6.61 -8.67 -6.96
N SER A 57 7.02 -9.39 -5.93
CA SER A 57 6.20 -10.46 -5.37
C SER A 57 6.29 -10.43 -3.86
N ALA A 58 5.33 -11.11 -3.21
CA ALA A 58 5.27 -11.18 -1.76
C ALA A 58 6.58 -11.68 -1.18
N PHE A 59 6.95 -11.09 -0.06
CA PHE A 59 8.15 -11.44 0.72
C PHE A 59 9.47 -11.09 0.06
N SER A 60 9.43 -10.27 -0.99
CA SER A 60 10.66 -9.73 -1.58
C SER A 60 11.15 -8.55 -0.77
N LEU A 61 12.47 -8.41 -0.65
CA LEU A 61 13.06 -7.23 -0.04
C LEU A 61 13.28 -6.19 -1.13
N VAL A 62 12.97 -4.94 -0.83
CA VAL A 62 13.07 -3.86 -1.79
C VAL A 62 13.85 -2.69 -1.19
N THR A 63 14.41 -1.89 -2.08
CA THR A 63 15.06 -0.62 -1.73
C THR A 63 14.42 0.49 -2.54
N LYS A 64 14.86 1.72 -2.30
CA LYS A 64 14.31 2.86 -3.04
C LYS A 64 14.62 2.82 -4.54
N SER A 65 15.53 1.98 -4.98
CA SER A 65 15.82 1.83 -6.39
C SER A 65 15.18 0.58 -7.01
N THR A 66 14.41 -0.17 -6.24
CA THR A 66 13.75 -1.37 -6.74
C THR A 66 12.45 -1.00 -7.45
N GLU A 67 12.33 -1.42 -8.71
CA GLU A 67 11.07 -1.23 -9.45
C GLU A 67 10.04 -2.21 -8.92
N ILE A 68 8.85 -1.70 -8.57
CA ILE A 68 7.78 -2.53 -8.02
C ILE A 68 6.59 -2.66 -8.96
N GLY A 69 6.52 -1.84 -9.99
CA GLY A 69 5.43 -1.89 -10.94
C GLY A 69 5.43 -0.70 -11.86
N THR A 70 4.33 -0.51 -12.57
CA THR A 70 4.17 0.60 -13.50
C THR A 70 2.83 1.29 -13.28
N VAL A 71 2.77 2.57 -13.62
CA VAL A 71 1.56 3.36 -13.49
C VAL A 71 0.49 2.86 -14.45
N GLY A 72 -0.73 2.76 -13.96
CA GLY A 72 -1.86 2.35 -14.76
C GLY A 72 -3.13 3.04 -14.34
N ASN A 73 -4.25 2.43 -14.69
CA ASN A 73 -5.56 2.94 -14.28
C ASN A 73 -6.51 1.77 -13.99
N THR A 74 -5.98 0.73 -13.38
CA THR A 74 -6.79 -0.45 -13.02
C THR A 74 -7.70 -0.14 -11.82
N GLY A 75 -8.66 -1.03 -11.60
CA GLY A 75 -9.64 -0.82 -10.55
C GLY A 75 -10.62 0.27 -10.90
N ASN A 76 -11.00 1.09 -9.92
CA ASN A 76 -11.98 2.15 -10.15
C ASN A 76 -11.38 3.38 -10.84
N ALA A 77 -10.12 3.33 -11.23
CA ALA A 77 -9.46 4.41 -11.96
C ALA A 77 -9.62 4.29 -13.48
N LYS A 78 -10.44 3.35 -13.95
CA LYS A 78 -10.55 3.08 -15.39
C LYS A 78 -11.04 4.29 -16.20
N THR A 79 -11.82 5.15 -15.59
CA THR A 79 -12.40 6.32 -16.27
C THR A 79 -11.61 7.60 -16.04
N THR A 80 -10.47 7.51 -15.36
CA THR A 80 -9.62 8.66 -15.08
C THR A 80 -8.29 8.51 -15.81
N PRO A 81 -7.51 9.59 -15.94
CA PRO A 81 -6.16 9.46 -16.48
C PRO A 81 -5.32 8.52 -15.62
N PRO A 82 -4.33 7.84 -16.22
CA PRO A 82 -3.47 6.96 -15.45
C PRO A 82 -2.80 7.68 -14.30
N HIS A 83 -2.77 7.04 -13.14
CA HIS A 83 -2.14 7.62 -11.96
C HIS A 83 -1.81 6.53 -10.96
N LEU A 84 -0.85 6.83 -10.11
CA LEU A 84 -0.53 5.99 -8.96
C LEU A 84 -1.27 6.55 -7.76
N HIS A 85 -2.04 5.72 -7.09
CA HIS A 85 -2.58 6.06 -5.79
C HIS A 85 -1.63 5.50 -4.74
N TYR A 86 -1.09 6.37 -3.91
CA TYR A 86 -0.09 6.00 -2.92
C TYR A 86 -0.52 6.49 -1.55
N SER A 87 -0.49 5.60 -0.58
CA SER A 87 -0.83 5.97 0.80
C SER A 87 0.06 5.24 1.77
N ILE A 88 0.16 5.77 2.98
CA ILE A 88 0.95 5.19 4.06
C ILE A 88 0.05 5.04 5.26
N SER A 89 0.14 3.89 5.91
CA SER A 89 -0.54 3.65 7.17
C SER A 89 0.43 3.00 8.14
N THR A 90 0.09 3.00 9.42
CA THR A 90 0.91 2.37 10.43
C THR A 90 0.21 1.15 10.98
N ILE A 91 0.95 0.04 11.02
CA ILE A 91 0.52 -1.15 11.75
C ILE A 91 1.24 -1.12 13.09
N ILE A 92 0.47 -1.10 14.19
CA ILE A 92 1.04 -1.17 15.52
C ILE A 92 0.77 -2.57 16.05
N PRO A 93 1.80 -3.40 16.23
CA PRO A 93 1.56 -4.74 16.77
C PRO A 93 1.25 -4.63 18.25
N TYR A 94 0.07 -5.07 18.63
CA TYR A 94 -0.34 -5.14 20.02
C TYR A 94 -0.41 -6.61 20.41
N PRO A 95 0.63 -7.16 21.02
CA PRO A 95 0.68 -8.59 21.31
C PRO A 95 -0.50 -9.09 22.11
N TRP A 96 -1.03 -8.28 23.02
CA TRP A 96 -2.16 -8.68 23.83
C TRP A 96 -3.45 -8.87 23.05
N ARG A 97 -3.51 -8.37 21.82
CA ARG A 97 -4.69 -8.55 20.97
C ARG A 97 -4.67 -9.85 20.19
N ILE A 98 -3.54 -10.49 20.14
CA ILE A 98 -3.40 -11.77 19.42
C ILE A 98 -4.21 -12.84 20.14
N ASP A 99 -4.37 -12.71 21.46
CA ASP A 99 -5.09 -13.67 22.26
C ASP A 99 -6.57 -13.77 21.89
N ASP A 100 -7.08 -12.80 21.19
CA ASP A 100 -8.48 -12.82 20.75
C ASP A 100 -8.65 -13.64 19.48
N ALA A 101 -7.77 -14.57 19.25
CA ALA A 101 -7.82 -15.54 18.18
C ALA A 101 -7.82 -14.85 16.82
N PRO A 102 -8.58 -15.32 15.81
CA PRO A 102 -8.40 -14.73 14.49
C PRO A 102 -8.77 -13.25 14.42
N LEU A 103 -9.68 -12.80 15.27
CA LEU A 103 -10.06 -11.38 15.27
C LEU A 103 -8.94 -10.49 15.76
N GLY A 104 -8.22 -10.92 16.79
CA GLY A 104 -7.08 -10.17 17.29
C GLY A 104 -5.98 -10.06 16.24
N TRP A 105 -5.76 -11.15 15.54
CA TRP A 105 -4.81 -11.16 14.44
C TRP A 105 -5.21 -10.19 13.34
N GLN A 106 -6.48 -10.19 12.94
CA GLN A 106 -6.97 -9.28 11.93
C GLN A 106 -6.82 -7.82 12.35
N LYS A 107 -7.14 -7.53 13.60
CA LYS A 107 -7.00 -6.15 14.10
C LYS A 107 -5.56 -5.67 14.06
N MET A 108 -4.63 -6.57 14.30
CA MET A 108 -3.23 -6.22 14.29
C MET A 108 -2.73 -5.84 12.90
N PHE A 109 -3.24 -6.51 11.87
CA PHE A 109 -2.77 -6.29 10.51
C PHE A 109 -3.71 -5.45 9.65
N TYR A 110 -4.94 -5.28 10.11
CA TYR A 110 -5.93 -4.49 9.37
C TYR A 110 -6.27 -3.21 10.12
N LEU A 111 -5.26 -2.59 10.73
CA LEU A 111 -5.47 -1.23 11.20
C LEU A 111 -5.93 -0.41 10.01
N ASN A 112 -7.05 0.26 10.22
CA ASN A 112 -7.63 1.04 9.16
C ASN A 112 -6.67 2.17 8.76
N PRO A 113 -6.20 2.21 7.52
CA PRO A 113 -5.33 3.30 7.08
C PRO A 113 -5.95 4.67 7.30
N ILE A 114 -7.26 4.76 7.16
CA ILE A 114 -7.96 6.02 7.38
C ILE A 114 -7.81 6.47 8.82
N ASP A 115 -7.93 5.55 9.77
CA ASP A 115 -7.78 5.90 11.19
C ASP A 115 -6.39 6.42 11.49
N TYR A 116 -5.38 5.75 10.97
CA TYR A 116 -4.02 6.20 11.18
C TYR A 116 -3.81 7.59 10.59
N LEU A 117 -4.28 7.81 9.37
CA LEU A 117 -4.09 9.08 8.69
C LEU A 117 -4.82 10.20 9.42
N ASN A 118 -5.98 9.92 9.98
CA ASN A 118 -6.69 10.92 10.79
C ASN A 118 -5.91 11.29 12.03
N LYS A 119 -5.29 10.31 12.69
CA LYS A 119 -4.45 10.60 13.86
C LYS A 119 -3.25 11.45 13.47
N GLN A 120 -2.63 11.17 12.34
CA GLN A 120 -1.51 11.98 11.87
C GLN A 120 -1.93 13.40 11.57
N LYS A 121 -3.12 13.55 11.04
CA LYS A 121 -3.64 14.86 10.72
C LYS A 121 -3.84 15.73 11.95
N ASN A 122 -4.14 15.12 13.08
CA ASN A 122 -4.42 15.83 14.32
C ASN A 122 -3.18 16.10 15.17
N LYS A 123 -2.04 15.72 14.71
CA LYS A 123 -0.79 16.02 15.40
C LYS A 123 -0.19 17.39 14.97
#